data_aa64d4b9192a45fb4d948b98debbe408
#
_entry.id   aa64d4b9192a45fb4d948b98debbe408
#
_cell.length_a   1.000
_cell.length_b   1.000
_cell.length_c   1.000
_cell.angle_alpha   90.00
_cell.angle_beta   90.00
_cell.angle_gamma   90.00
#
_symmetry.space_group_name_H-M   'P 1'
#
loop_
_entity.id
_entity.type
_entity.pdbx_description
1 polymer ?
#
loop_
_entity_poly.entity_id
_entity_poly.type
_entity_poly.pdbx_seq_one_letter_code
_entity_poly.pdbx_strand_id
1 'polypeptide(L)'
;MINEDSKEIYLFNLNSRYDLDGDVAWNTARLINHSCSNNCEYEGKGLKLWVTSIKDINKGEELTCDYGFGYDSDYKQFPCNCKSQNCCGYIVRTESRWRINRKFKKSLRISRSFFQDIIHLSLI
;
A
#
# COMPACT_ATOMS: atom_id res chain seq x y z
N MET A 1 -13.77 2.93 11.81
CA MET A 1 -15.19 2.59 11.58
C MET A 1 -15.39 2.44 10.08
N ILE A 2 -15.76 1.27 9.61
CA ILE A 2 -16.18 1.07 8.23
C ILE A 2 -17.55 1.74 8.13
N ASN A 3 -17.63 2.81 7.37
CA ASN A 3 -18.93 3.39 7.06
C ASN A 3 -19.61 2.42 6.08
N GLU A 4 -20.63 1.72 6.52
CA GLU A 4 -21.33 0.68 5.73
C GLU A 4 -21.92 1.21 4.42
N ASP A 5 -22.11 2.53 4.30
CA ASP A 5 -22.66 3.19 3.11
C ASP A 5 -21.60 3.70 2.13
N SER A 6 -20.32 3.78 2.51
CA SER A 6 -19.21 4.12 1.61
C SER A 6 -18.21 2.97 1.60
N LYS A 7 -17.90 2.42 0.45
CA LYS A 7 -16.82 1.43 0.26
C LYS A 7 -15.42 2.02 0.48
N GLU A 8 -15.32 3.13 1.19
CA GLU A 8 -14.09 3.86 1.44
C GLU A 8 -13.55 3.49 2.81
N ILE A 9 -12.32 2.98 2.83
CA ILE A 9 -11.66 2.55 4.05
C ILE A 9 -10.48 3.48 4.29
N TYR A 10 -10.52 4.22 5.41
CA TYR A 10 -9.47 5.15 5.82
C TYR A 10 -8.80 4.75 7.13
N LEU A 11 -8.93 3.48 7.53
CA LEU A 11 -8.31 2.95 8.74
C LEU A 11 -6.91 2.42 8.46
N PHE A 12 -5.95 2.89 9.23
CA PHE A 12 -4.55 2.46 9.17
C PHE A 12 -4.12 1.87 10.51
N ASN A 13 -3.61 0.65 10.49
CA ASN A 13 -3.03 0.05 11.67
C ASN A 13 -1.68 0.70 11.98
N LEU A 14 -1.55 1.35 13.14
CA LEU A 14 -0.31 1.95 13.60
C LEU A 14 0.55 0.98 14.40
N ASN A 15 -0.08 0.22 15.27
CA ASN A 15 0.57 -0.77 16.13
C ASN A 15 -0.46 -1.72 16.75
N SER A 16 -0.04 -2.57 17.68
CA SER A 16 -0.92 -3.54 18.34
C SER A 16 -2.05 -2.94 19.18
N ARG A 17 -2.05 -1.64 19.43
CA ARG A 17 -3.03 -0.96 20.31
C ARG A 17 -3.89 0.08 19.61
N TYR A 18 -3.40 0.64 18.49
CA TYR A 18 -4.02 1.81 17.87
C TYR A 18 -4.15 1.66 16.37
N ASP A 19 -5.33 2.00 15.89
CA ASP A 19 -5.60 2.28 14.50
C ASP A 19 -5.78 3.79 14.31
N LEU A 20 -5.36 4.29 13.17
CA LEU A 20 -5.56 5.68 12.78
C LEU A 20 -6.76 5.76 11.85
N ASP A 21 -7.76 6.53 12.23
CA ASP A 21 -8.85 6.92 11.34
C ASP A 21 -8.42 8.15 10.53
N GLY A 22 -8.23 7.95 9.25
CA GLY A 22 -7.85 9.00 8.31
C GLY A 22 -9.03 9.80 7.75
N ASP A 23 -10.27 9.39 8.03
CA ASP A 23 -11.48 10.03 7.47
C ASP A 23 -11.87 11.29 8.22
N VAL A 24 -11.00 12.29 8.12
CA VAL A 24 -11.25 13.63 8.65
C VAL A 24 -11.06 14.67 7.53
N ALA A 25 -11.97 15.63 7.47
CA ALA A 25 -12.06 16.57 6.35
C ALA A 25 -10.77 17.37 6.05
N TRP A 26 -9.98 17.66 7.08
CA TRP A 26 -8.71 18.40 6.93
C TRP A 26 -7.55 17.51 6.47
N ASN A 27 -7.70 16.19 6.48
CA ASN A 27 -6.64 15.26 6.09
C ASN A 27 -6.67 15.01 4.58
N THR A 28 -5.92 15.76 3.81
CA THR A 28 -5.81 15.56 2.34
C THR A 28 -5.14 14.24 1.96
N ALA A 29 -4.33 13.66 2.84
CA ALA A 29 -3.69 12.36 2.60
C ALA A 29 -4.70 11.20 2.48
N ARG A 30 -5.92 11.36 3.01
CA ARG A 30 -7.01 10.38 2.81
C ARG A 30 -7.39 10.17 1.33
N LEU A 31 -7.04 11.12 0.46
CA LEU A 31 -7.34 11.07 -0.97
C LEU A 31 -6.27 10.35 -1.80
N ILE A 32 -5.20 9.87 -1.18
CA ILE A 32 -4.14 9.14 -1.89
C ILE A 32 -4.68 7.80 -2.35
N ASN A 33 -4.59 7.55 -3.66
CA ASN A 33 -5.05 6.31 -4.26
C ASN A 33 -4.03 5.18 -4.13
N HIS A 34 -4.52 3.94 -4.21
CA HIS A 34 -3.69 2.77 -4.36
C HIS A 34 -3.13 2.66 -5.78
N SER A 35 -1.88 2.21 -5.89
CA SER A 35 -1.30 1.70 -7.13
C SER A 35 -0.43 0.48 -6.85
N CYS A 36 -0.47 -0.49 -7.76
CA CYS A 36 0.46 -1.61 -7.77
C CYS A 36 1.88 -1.17 -8.15
N SER A 37 2.05 0.01 -8.74
CA SER A 37 3.31 0.68 -9.02
C SER A 37 3.37 2.02 -8.29
N ASN A 38 3.25 1.96 -6.99
CA ASN A 38 3.21 3.13 -6.11
C ASN A 38 4.52 3.92 -6.11
N ASN A 39 4.43 5.24 -5.91
CA ASN A 39 5.58 6.14 -5.78
C ASN A 39 5.81 6.63 -4.35
N CYS A 40 4.90 6.30 -3.44
CA CYS A 40 4.98 6.62 -2.02
C CYS A 40 4.70 5.37 -1.18
N GLU A 41 5.06 5.46 0.09
CA GLU A 41 4.72 4.45 1.09
C GLU A 41 4.23 5.10 2.38
N TYR A 42 3.48 4.35 3.18
CA TYR A 42 3.09 4.74 4.52
C TYR A 42 4.16 4.33 5.52
N GLU A 43 4.63 5.26 6.32
CA GLU A 43 5.63 5.04 7.36
C GLU A 43 5.07 5.45 8.73
N GLY A 44 4.90 4.47 9.63
CA GLY A 44 4.46 4.71 10.99
C GLY A 44 5.63 5.09 11.90
N LYS A 45 5.47 6.16 12.70
CA LYS A 45 6.43 6.60 13.69
C LYS A 45 5.71 7.07 14.95
N GLY A 46 5.80 6.28 16.03
CA GLY A 46 5.01 6.52 17.25
C GLY A 46 3.51 6.46 16.94
N LEU A 47 2.79 7.56 17.19
CA LEU A 47 1.35 7.69 16.89
C LEU A 47 1.10 8.49 15.60
N LYS A 48 2.09 8.61 14.73
CA LYS A 48 1.99 9.34 13.47
C LYS A 48 2.19 8.40 12.29
N LEU A 49 1.47 8.66 11.22
CA LEU A 49 1.64 8.02 9.92
C LEU A 49 2.11 9.07 8.92
N TRP A 50 3.23 8.79 8.28
CA TRP A 50 3.82 9.63 7.25
C TRP A 50 3.60 9.01 5.88
N VAL A 51 3.48 9.85 4.87
CA VAL A 51 3.56 9.44 3.47
C VAL A 51 4.91 9.88 2.94
N THR A 52 5.73 8.93 2.54
CA THR A 52 7.11 9.14 2.12
C THR A 52 7.29 8.71 0.68
N SER A 53 7.95 9.53 -0.14
CA SER A 53 8.29 9.14 -1.51
C SER A 53 9.35 8.03 -1.51
N ILE A 54 9.18 7.04 -2.39
CA ILE A 54 10.12 5.93 -2.58
C ILE A 54 10.86 6.01 -3.91
N LYS A 55 10.57 7.01 -4.72
CA LYS A 55 11.25 7.32 -5.98
C LYS A 55 11.05 8.77 -6.35
N ASP A 56 11.78 9.25 -7.35
CA ASP A 56 11.60 10.59 -7.88
C ASP A 56 10.18 10.77 -8.43
N ILE A 57 9.57 11.88 -8.09
CA ILE A 57 8.21 12.24 -8.49
C ILE A 57 8.27 13.59 -9.21
N ASN A 58 7.81 13.61 -10.45
CA ASN A 58 7.74 14.83 -11.23
C ASN A 58 6.52 15.67 -10.84
N LYS A 59 6.61 16.97 -11.06
CA LYS A 59 5.48 17.87 -10.88
C LYS A 59 4.29 17.39 -11.73
N GLY A 60 3.13 17.30 -11.10
CA GLY A 60 1.89 16.86 -11.74
C GLY A 60 1.64 15.36 -11.70
N GLU A 61 2.61 14.53 -11.26
CA GLU A 61 2.37 13.11 -11.02
C GLU A 61 1.48 12.88 -9.80
N GLU A 62 0.55 11.93 -9.92
CA GLU A 62 -0.29 11.52 -8.80
C GLU A 62 0.52 10.78 -7.75
N LEU A 63 0.33 11.13 -6.48
CA LEU A 63 0.90 10.37 -5.35
C LEU A 63 0.07 9.12 -5.12
N THR A 64 0.72 7.97 -5.08
CA THR A 64 0.07 6.67 -4.87
C THR A 64 0.82 5.84 -3.86
N CYS A 65 0.08 5.05 -3.09
CA CYS A 65 0.64 4.13 -2.11
C CYS A 65 0.15 2.71 -2.35
N ASP A 66 0.88 1.72 -1.85
CA ASP A 66 0.33 0.38 -1.66
C ASP A 66 -0.50 0.41 -0.37
N TYR A 67 -1.80 0.12 -0.48
CA TYR A 67 -2.69 0.10 0.68
C TYR A 67 -2.38 -1.03 1.66
N GLY A 68 -1.59 -2.02 1.24
CA GLY A 68 -1.15 -3.10 2.10
C GLY A 68 -2.26 -4.10 2.47
N PHE A 69 -3.34 -4.17 1.69
CA PHE A 69 -4.43 -5.10 1.95
C PHE A 69 -3.96 -6.55 1.88
N GLY A 70 -4.39 -7.36 2.84
CA GLY A 70 -4.08 -8.78 2.86
C GLY A 70 -4.72 -9.56 1.71
N TYR A 71 -4.17 -10.74 1.43
CA TYR A 71 -4.78 -11.73 0.57
C TYR A 71 -5.76 -12.58 1.40
N ASP A 72 -6.92 -11.99 1.67
CA ASP A 72 -7.99 -12.58 2.47
C ASP A 72 -9.08 -13.18 1.56
N SER A 73 -10.04 -13.89 2.13
CA SER A 73 -11.14 -14.51 1.37
C SER A 73 -11.99 -13.52 0.57
N ASP A 74 -11.98 -12.26 0.97
CA ASP A 74 -12.76 -11.17 0.38
C ASP A 74 -11.96 -10.22 -0.52
N TYR A 75 -10.70 -10.55 -0.85
CA TYR A 75 -9.84 -9.67 -1.66
C TYR A 75 -10.46 -9.25 -3.00
N LYS A 76 -11.36 -10.07 -3.57
CA LYS A 76 -12.06 -9.76 -4.82
C LYS A 76 -13.06 -8.60 -4.72
N GLN A 77 -13.41 -8.19 -3.50
CA GLN A 77 -14.26 -7.02 -3.27
C GLN A 77 -13.54 -5.70 -3.52
N PHE A 78 -12.21 -5.74 -3.65
CA PHE A 78 -11.35 -4.57 -3.83
C PHE A 78 -10.63 -4.62 -5.18
N PRO A 79 -11.34 -4.36 -6.30
CA PRO A 79 -10.71 -4.31 -7.62
C PRO A 79 -9.73 -3.14 -7.72
N CYS A 80 -8.61 -3.35 -8.41
CA CYS A 80 -7.62 -2.32 -8.66
C CYS A 80 -7.70 -1.84 -10.11
N ASN A 81 -7.79 -0.52 -10.29
CA ASN A 81 -7.85 0.15 -11.59
C ASN A 81 -6.61 1.00 -11.86
N CYS A 82 -5.46 0.69 -11.24
CA CYS A 82 -4.25 1.50 -11.39
C CYS A 82 -3.64 1.47 -12.80
N LYS A 83 -4.03 0.50 -13.63
CA LYS A 83 -3.55 0.31 -15.01
C LYS A 83 -2.04 0.12 -15.16
N SER A 84 -1.33 -0.19 -14.07
CA SER A 84 0.10 -0.49 -14.11
C SER A 84 0.35 -1.85 -14.80
N GLN A 85 1.51 -2.01 -15.43
CA GLN A 85 1.89 -3.27 -16.06
C GLN A 85 1.98 -4.44 -15.08
N ASN A 86 2.29 -4.14 -13.83
CA ASN A 86 2.39 -5.10 -12.72
C ASN A 86 1.10 -5.21 -11.90
N CYS A 87 -0.03 -4.65 -12.37
CA CYS A 87 -1.30 -4.75 -11.69
C CYS A 87 -1.82 -6.19 -11.70
N CYS A 88 -2.21 -6.69 -10.53
CA CYS A 88 -2.81 -8.01 -10.39
C CYS A 88 -4.35 -8.01 -10.49
N GLY A 89 -4.96 -6.86 -10.72
CA GLY A 89 -6.41 -6.68 -10.84
C GLY A 89 -7.13 -6.39 -9.53
N TYR A 90 -6.47 -6.54 -8.40
CA TYR A 90 -7.04 -6.32 -7.07
C TYR A 90 -6.08 -5.56 -6.15
N ILE A 91 -6.62 -4.88 -5.14
CA ILE A 91 -5.82 -4.19 -4.12
C ILE A 91 -5.32 -5.22 -3.12
N VAL A 92 -4.12 -5.72 -3.36
CA VAL A 92 -3.43 -6.68 -2.51
C VAL A 92 -1.97 -6.25 -2.37
N ARG A 93 -1.44 -6.35 -1.17
CA ARG A 93 -0.05 -6.00 -0.89
C ARG A 93 0.94 -6.76 -1.78
N THR A 94 2.03 -6.12 -2.10
CA THR A 94 3.05 -6.61 -3.04
C THR A 94 3.47 -8.05 -2.76
N GLU A 95 3.72 -8.40 -1.50
CA GLU A 95 4.21 -9.71 -1.08
C GLU A 95 3.23 -10.85 -1.34
N SER A 96 1.96 -10.53 -1.56
CA SER A 96 0.91 -11.53 -1.75
C SER A 96 0.36 -11.60 -3.17
N ARG A 97 0.73 -10.68 -4.07
CA ARG A 97 0.20 -10.62 -5.46
C ARG A 97 0.49 -11.88 -6.27
N TRP A 98 1.58 -12.57 -6.00
CA TRP A 98 1.92 -13.84 -6.66
C TRP A 98 0.86 -14.94 -6.44
N ARG A 99 0.04 -14.83 -5.42
CA ARG A 99 -1.06 -15.75 -5.15
C ARG A 99 -2.19 -15.61 -6.15
N ILE A 100 -2.35 -14.40 -6.71
CA ILE A 100 -3.34 -14.11 -7.75
C ILE A 100 -2.78 -14.44 -9.14
N ASN A 101 -1.52 -14.09 -9.39
CA ASN A 101 -0.89 -14.28 -10.67
C ASN A 101 0.57 -14.76 -10.52
N ARG A 102 0.82 -16.01 -10.94
CA ARG A 102 2.13 -16.67 -10.77
C ARG A 102 3.30 -15.99 -11.48
N LYS A 103 3.06 -15.15 -12.49
CA LYS A 103 4.17 -14.39 -13.12
C LYS A 103 4.83 -13.40 -12.17
N PHE A 104 4.14 -12.96 -11.11
CA PHE A 104 4.73 -12.13 -10.06
C PHE A 104 5.65 -12.90 -9.11
N LYS A 105 5.62 -14.22 -9.10
CA LYS A 105 6.51 -15.05 -8.26
C LYS A 105 7.99 -14.89 -8.64
N LYS A 106 8.30 -14.64 -9.91
CA LYS A 106 9.68 -14.39 -10.39
C LYS A 106 10.20 -13.03 -9.93
N SER A 107 9.37 -11.98 -9.95
CA SER A 107 9.79 -10.65 -9.53
C SER A 107 10.00 -10.57 -8.01
N LEU A 108 9.26 -11.34 -7.19
CA LEU A 108 9.47 -11.43 -5.75
C LEU A 108 10.80 -12.10 -5.36
N ARG A 109 11.31 -13.05 -6.16
CA ARG A 109 12.62 -13.66 -5.93
C ARG A 109 13.78 -12.68 -6.12
N ILE A 110 13.63 -11.72 -7.03
CA ILE A 110 14.61 -10.65 -7.28
C ILE A 110 14.50 -9.59 -6.19
N SER A 111 13.29 -9.22 -5.77
CA SER A 111 13.08 -8.20 -4.74
C SER A 111 13.35 -8.71 -3.32
N ARG A 112 13.28 -10.03 -3.03
CA ARG A 112 13.66 -10.58 -1.73
C ARG A 112 15.13 -10.35 -1.38
N SER A 113 16.05 -10.47 -2.34
CA SER A 113 17.45 -10.12 -2.11
C SER A 113 17.63 -8.62 -1.89
N PHE A 114 16.86 -7.79 -2.59
CA PHE A 114 16.88 -6.33 -2.45
C PHE A 114 16.28 -5.87 -1.12
N PHE A 115 15.16 -6.46 -0.68
CA PHE A 115 14.52 -6.16 0.61
C PHE A 115 15.34 -6.61 1.82
N GLN A 116 16.06 -7.73 1.74
CA GLN A 116 16.96 -8.16 2.81
C GLN A 116 18.12 -7.18 3.01
N ASP A 117 18.64 -6.59 1.94
CA ASP A 117 19.69 -5.58 2.01
C ASP A 117 19.18 -4.26 2.60
N ILE A 118 17.94 -3.84 2.29
CA ILE A 118 17.31 -2.63 2.84
C ILE A 118 16.94 -2.83 4.32
N ILE A 119 16.41 -3.97 4.72
CA ILE A 119 16.11 -4.30 6.13
C ILE A 119 17.40 -4.36 6.94
N HIS A 120 18.50 -4.83 6.36
CA HIS A 120 19.81 -4.86 7.03
C HIS A 120 20.39 -3.46 7.26
N LEU A 121 20.13 -2.51 6.36
CA LEU A 121 20.53 -1.10 6.47
C LEU A 121 19.68 -0.32 7.49
N SER A 122 18.44 -0.70 7.74
CA SER A 122 17.55 -0.04 8.71
C SER A 122 17.71 -0.55 10.14
N LEU A 123 18.45 -1.65 10.36
CA LEU A 123 18.75 -2.22 11.68
C LEU A 123 20.15 -1.82 12.20
N ILE A 124 20.91 -1.06 11.45
CA ILE A 124 22.19 -0.44 11.83
C ILE A 124 21.95 1.04 12.15
#